data_31d330b2ad6024e5efdd89d00962a68a
#
_entry.id   31d330b2ad6024e5efdd89d00962a68a
#
_cell.length_a   1.000
_cell.length_b   1.000
_cell.length_c   1.000
_cell.angle_alpha   90.00
_cell.angle_beta   90.00
_cell.angle_gamma   90.00
#
_symmetry.space_group_name_H-M   'P 1'
#
loop_
_entity.id
_entity.type
_entity.pdbx_description
1 polymer ?
#
loop_
_entity_poly.entity_id
_entity_poly.type
_entity_poly.pdbx_seq_one_letter_code
_entity_poly.pdbx_strand_id
1 'polypeptide(L)'
;MLKQEGRVAHSATSDLLRSIRAFRLHTADFQQTVSDFYASLDTPVSLSCAILWRYDEHLQLAQKEVDPSQYLDADSFGSDLAAVSFLRKSTALKTGIDLKKVALQSFIEAENNCKRVNTQLRKDLSSGQLHPDDWYVLNAQIRKIDRILGDFDIDAMLDRCSWGPGSSLSIRGDDTSSPHKFDSECDITQGAYDLFFPVLRKAYPSWGNLDRLRIVKGNSIVTVPKNAKTDRTIAIEPGLNVWIQLGIGRLIRSRLRFAGFNLDSDLKN
;
A
#
# COMPACT_ATOMS: atom_id res chain seq x y z
N MET A 1 -28.32 -25.29 -17.09
CA MET A 1 -27.58 -26.28 -16.26
C MET A 1 -26.16 -25.85 -15.93
N LEU A 2 -25.46 -25.08 -16.75
CA LEU A 2 -24.05 -24.69 -16.51
C LEU A 2 -23.83 -23.54 -15.48
N LYS A 3 -24.86 -22.87 -15.00
CA LYS A 3 -24.75 -21.78 -14.00
C LYS A 3 -24.75 -22.25 -12.52
N GLN A 4 -25.12 -23.49 -12.25
CA GLN A 4 -25.12 -24.02 -10.88
C GLN A 4 -23.79 -24.66 -10.46
N GLU A 5 -23.04 -25.22 -11.39
CA GLU A 5 -21.74 -25.86 -11.08
C GLU A 5 -20.64 -24.85 -10.71
N GLY A 6 -20.66 -23.65 -11.30
CA GLY A 6 -19.71 -22.59 -10.96
C GLY A 6 -19.91 -22.01 -9.55
N ARG A 7 -21.12 -21.96 -9.04
CA ARG A 7 -21.42 -21.50 -7.67
C ARG A 7 -21.01 -22.49 -6.59
N VAL A 8 -21.12 -23.79 -6.87
CA VAL A 8 -20.72 -24.83 -5.91
C VAL A 8 -19.21 -24.93 -5.78
N ALA A 9 -18.46 -24.76 -6.88
CA ALA A 9 -17.00 -24.76 -6.85
C ALA A 9 -16.42 -23.54 -6.13
N HIS A 10 -17.05 -22.36 -6.27
CA HIS A 10 -16.61 -21.13 -5.56
C HIS A 10 -16.94 -21.17 -4.06
N SER A 11 -18.06 -21.80 -3.66
CA SER A 11 -18.38 -22.04 -2.26
C SER A 11 -17.41 -23.00 -1.61
N ALA A 12 -17.08 -24.12 -2.26
CA ALA A 12 -16.15 -25.12 -1.74
C ALA A 12 -14.72 -24.58 -1.56
N THR A 13 -14.23 -23.74 -2.48
CA THR A 13 -12.92 -23.09 -2.36
C THR A 13 -12.89 -22.01 -1.25
N SER A 14 -13.98 -21.27 -1.10
CA SER A 14 -14.15 -20.28 -0.03
C SER A 14 -14.23 -20.96 1.35
N ASP A 15 -14.93 -22.09 1.45
CA ASP A 15 -15.05 -22.86 2.68
C ASP A 15 -13.75 -23.61 3.01
N LEU A 16 -13.02 -24.08 2.01
CA LEU A 16 -11.69 -24.65 2.19
C LEU A 16 -10.68 -23.60 2.65
N LEU A 17 -10.71 -22.39 2.08
CA LEU A 17 -9.88 -21.28 2.52
C LEU A 17 -10.28 -20.75 3.90
N ARG A 18 -11.56 -20.79 4.26
CA ARG A 18 -12.02 -20.55 5.63
C ARG A 18 -11.57 -21.66 6.57
N SER A 19 -11.62 -22.91 6.16
CA SER A 19 -11.15 -24.06 6.95
C SER A 19 -9.64 -24.02 7.13
N ILE A 20 -8.88 -23.64 6.10
CA ILE A 20 -7.42 -23.43 6.19
C ILE A 20 -7.09 -22.23 7.10
N ARG A 21 -7.87 -21.15 7.06
CA ARG A 21 -7.76 -20.02 8.02
C ARG A 21 -8.25 -20.38 9.42
N ALA A 22 -9.19 -21.31 9.55
CA ALA A 22 -9.69 -21.88 10.78
C ALA A 22 -8.91 -23.13 11.21
N PHE A 23 -7.85 -23.50 10.51
CA PHE A 23 -6.90 -24.49 11.01
C PHE A 23 -6.31 -23.92 12.31
N ARG A 24 -7.03 -24.15 13.39
CA ARG A 24 -6.54 -23.99 14.73
C ARG A 24 -5.47 -25.07 14.87
N LEU A 25 -4.22 -24.71 14.59
CA LEU A 25 -3.10 -25.40 15.20
C LEU A 25 -3.53 -25.61 16.66
N HIS A 26 -3.56 -26.85 17.13
CA HIS A 26 -3.82 -27.13 18.53
C HIS A 26 -2.92 -26.19 19.31
N THR A 27 -3.44 -25.48 20.27
CA THR A 27 -2.70 -24.42 20.98
C THR A 27 -1.35 -24.95 21.50
N ALA A 28 -1.33 -26.24 21.88
CA ALA A 28 -0.11 -26.94 22.29
C ALA A 28 0.91 -27.12 21.16
N ASP A 29 0.48 -27.49 19.95
CA ASP A 29 1.36 -27.69 18.80
C ASP A 29 1.96 -26.35 18.33
N PHE A 30 1.19 -25.28 18.39
CA PHE A 30 1.68 -23.94 18.06
C PHE A 30 2.69 -23.44 19.08
N GLN A 31 2.44 -23.62 20.38
CA GLN A 31 3.37 -23.28 21.44
C GLN A 31 4.69 -24.05 21.31
N GLN A 32 4.62 -25.34 20.99
CA GLN A 32 5.79 -26.16 20.77
C GLN A 32 6.57 -25.71 19.54
N THR A 33 5.89 -25.45 18.42
CA THR A 33 6.51 -24.95 17.18
C THR A 33 7.27 -23.64 17.40
N VAL A 34 6.70 -22.71 18.18
CA VAL A 34 7.35 -21.43 18.49
C VAL A 34 8.59 -21.67 19.37
N SER A 35 8.48 -22.57 20.34
CA SER A 35 9.60 -22.91 21.24
C SER A 35 10.74 -23.58 20.47
N ASP A 36 10.44 -24.53 19.60
CA ASP A 36 11.42 -25.22 18.76
C ASP A 36 12.12 -24.28 17.79
N PHE A 37 11.38 -23.33 17.20
CA PHE A 37 11.96 -22.31 16.34
C PHE A 37 12.98 -21.45 17.10
N TYR A 38 12.63 -20.93 18.27
CA TYR A 38 13.58 -20.12 19.04
C TYR A 38 14.77 -20.94 19.52
N ALA A 39 14.57 -22.19 19.92
CA ALA A 39 15.65 -23.09 20.33
C ALA A 39 16.60 -23.39 19.16
N SER A 40 16.09 -23.52 17.93
CA SER A 40 16.90 -23.81 16.75
C SER A 40 17.86 -22.69 16.34
N LEU A 41 17.57 -21.42 16.72
CA LEU A 41 18.42 -20.29 16.44
C LEU A 41 19.62 -20.17 17.42
N ASP A 42 19.50 -20.69 18.64
CA ASP A 42 20.52 -20.80 19.67
C ASP A 42 21.32 -19.51 19.93
N THR A 43 20.60 -18.38 20.04
CA THR A 43 21.19 -17.08 20.34
C THR A 43 20.63 -16.48 21.65
N PRO A 44 21.35 -15.55 22.31
CA PRO A 44 20.81 -14.83 23.47
C PRO A 44 19.52 -14.07 23.17
N VAL A 45 19.37 -13.54 21.93
CA VAL A 45 18.16 -12.84 21.49
C VAL A 45 17.02 -13.82 21.31
N SER A 46 17.25 -14.99 20.68
CA SER A 46 16.22 -16.01 20.51
C SER A 46 15.76 -16.58 21.85
N LEU A 47 16.66 -16.81 22.78
CA LEU A 47 16.34 -17.21 24.15
C LEU A 47 15.47 -16.16 24.85
N SER A 48 15.84 -14.88 24.74
CA SER A 48 15.02 -13.77 25.24
C SER A 48 13.61 -13.75 24.65
N CYS A 49 13.48 -13.96 23.32
CA CYS A 49 12.20 -14.07 22.65
C CYS A 49 11.38 -15.27 23.15
N ALA A 50 12.02 -16.44 23.35
CA ALA A 50 11.38 -17.63 23.89
C ALA A 50 10.82 -17.39 25.29
N ILE A 51 11.59 -16.71 26.16
CA ILE A 51 11.17 -16.37 27.54
C ILE A 51 9.96 -15.44 27.48
N LEU A 52 10.03 -14.34 26.69
CA LEU A 52 8.93 -13.40 26.55
C LEU A 52 7.66 -14.08 26.04
N TRP A 53 7.79 -14.99 25.06
CA TRP A 53 6.67 -15.79 24.56
C TRP A 53 6.07 -16.70 25.64
N ARG A 54 6.92 -17.42 26.38
CA ARG A 54 6.50 -18.36 27.44
C ARG A 54 5.73 -17.68 28.58
N TYR A 55 6.06 -16.44 28.89
CA TYR A 55 5.43 -15.67 29.96
C TYR A 55 4.35 -14.70 29.47
N ASP A 56 3.86 -14.87 28.23
CA ASP A 56 2.83 -14.02 27.62
C ASP A 56 3.18 -12.52 27.55
N GLU A 57 4.48 -12.18 27.59
CA GLU A 57 4.98 -10.81 27.48
C GLU A 57 4.95 -10.34 26.01
N HIS A 58 3.77 -10.47 25.39
CA HIS A 58 3.55 -10.25 23.96
C HIS A 58 3.88 -8.83 23.49
N LEU A 59 3.67 -7.83 24.37
CA LEU A 59 4.01 -6.44 24.05
C LEU A 59 5.52 -6.25 23.92
N GLN A 60 6.29 -6.75 24.89
CA GLN A 60 7.75 -6.65 24.89
C GLN A 60 8.32 -7.43 23.70
N LEU A 61 7.79 -8.63 23.42
CA LEU A 61 8.20 -9.44 22.28
C LEU A 61 7.94 -8.71 20.96
N ALA A 62 6.78 -8.08 20.78
CA ALA A 62 6.46 -7.32 19.57
C ALA A 62 7.35 -6.08 19.40
N GLN A 63 7.79 -5.46 20.49
CA GLN A 63 8.63 -4.26 20.51
C GLN A 63 10.12 -4.55 20.36
N LYS A 64 10.52 -5.82 20.56
CA LYS A 64 11.94 -6.20 20.50
C LYS A 64 12.51 -5.97 19.10
N GLU A 65 13.67 -5.32 19.05
CA GLU A 65 14.37 -4.98 17.81
C GLU A 65 15.86 -5.32 17.95
N VAL A 66 16.54 -5.48 16.84
CA VAL A 66 17.99 -5.67 16.76
C VAL A 66 18.59 -4.50 15.99
N ASP A 67 19.74 -4.03 16.46
CA ASP A 67 20.48 -2.94 15.81
C ASP A 67 21.57 -3.53 14.94
N PRO A 68 21.51 -3.39 13.60
CA PRO A 68 22.51 -3.94 12.70
C PRO A 68 23.96 -3.50 13.01
N SER A 69 24.13 -2.31 13.58
CA SER A 69 25.45 -1.77 13.91
C SER A 69 26.18 -2.53 15.02
N GLN A 70 25.48 -3.39 15.77
CA GLN A 70 26.04 -4.20 16.86
C GLN A 70 26.59 -5.56 16.42
N TYR A 71 26.47 -5.90 15.13
CA TYR A 71 26.86 -7.19 14.59
C TYR A 71 28.12 -7.07 13.72
N LEU A 72 29.03 -8.03 13.87
CA LEU A 72 30.26 -8.13 13.09
C LEU A 72 30.06 -8.98 11.83
N ASP A 73 29.03 -9.83 11.79
CA ASP A 73 28.75 -10.72 10.67
C ASP A 73 27.25 -10.81 10.36
N ALA A 74 26.93 -11.18 9.11
CA ALA A 74 25.57 -11.24 8.61
C ALA A 74 24.77 -12.42 9.17
N ASP A 75 25.41 -13.53 9.53
CA ASP A 75 24.73 -14.74 9.96
C ASP A 75 24.17 -14.56 11.38
N SER A 76 24.99 -14.01 12.30
CA SER A 76 24.55 -13.67 13.65
C SER A 76 23.42 -12.64 13.63
N PHE A 77 23.55 -11.58 12.80
CA PHE A 77 22.48 -10.62 12.60
C PHE A 77 21.22 -11.28 12.03
N GLY A 78 21.37 -12.16 11.02
CA GLY A 78 20.27 -12.87 10.38
C GLY A 78 19.48 -13.73 11.36
N SER A 79 20.16 -14.47 12.24
CA SER A 79 19.55 -15.31 13.28
C SER A 79 18.76 -14.49 14.28
N ASP A 80 19.33 -13.39 14.78
CA ASP A 80 18.64 -12.51 15.73
C ASP A 80 17.49 -11.73 15.08
N LEU A 81 17.65 -11.29 13.84
CA LEU A 81 16.57 -10.68 13.06
C LEU A 81 15.42 -11.68 12.82
N ALA A 82 15.73 -12.95 12.54
CA ALA A 82 14.73 -14.01 12.41
C ALA A 82 13.97 -14.19 13.72
N ALA A 83 14.66 -14.23 14.87
CA ALA A 83 14.06 -14.35 16.18
C ALA A 83 13.03 -13.23 16.45
N VAL A 84 13.42 -11.96 16.32
CA VAL A 84 12.52 -10.82 16.61
C VAL A 84 11.42 -10.64 15.57
N SER A 85 11.59 -11.20 14.35
CA SER A 85 10.63 -11.04 13.26
C SER A 85 9.61 -12.16 13.18
N PHE A 86 9.87 -13.32 13.75
CA PHE A 86 9.10 -14.55 13.57
C PHE A 86 7.60 -14.37 13.84
N LEU A 87 7.25 -13.84 15.01
CA LEU A 87 5.85 -13.63 15.39
C LEU A 87 5.30 -12.24 15.03
N ARG A 88 6.11 -11.34 14.47
CA ARG A 88 5.74 -9.94 14.23
C ARG A 88 4.45 -9.75 13.44
N LYS A 89 4.15 -10.66 12.51
CA LYS A 89 2.93 -10.64 11.69
C LYS A 89 1.85 -11.61 12.18
N SER A 90 2.09 -12.32 13.25
CA SER A 90 1.16 -13.29 13.81
C SER A 90 0.05 -12.60 14.59
N THR A 91 -1.18 -13.07 14.39
CA THR A 91 -2.33 -12.68 15.21
C THR A 91 -2.32 -13.31 16.61
N ALA A 92 -1.36 -14.20 16.90
CA ALA A 92 -1.18 -14.81 18.19
C ALA A 92 -0.64 -13.82 19.24
N LEU A 93 0.06 -12.76 18.82
CA LEU A 93 0.55 -11.73 19.74
C LEU A 93 -0.59 -10.82 20.20
N LYS A 94 -0.99 -10.99 21.46
CA LYS A 94 -2.00 -10.15 22.13
C LYS A 94 -1.32 -8.97 22.82
N THR A 95 -0.96 -7.96 22.06
CA THR A 95 -0.17 -6.81 22.55
C THR A 95 -0.99 -5.81 23.37
N GLY A 96 -2.31 -5.82 23.28
CA GLY A 96 -3.19 -4.80 23.88
C GLY A 96 -3.12 -3.43 23.20
N ILE A 97 -2.35 -3.29 22.11
CA ILE A 97 -2.23 -2.04 21.36
C ILE A 97 -3.49 -1.82 20.52
N ASP A 98 -4.04 -0.60 20.53
CA ASP A 98 -5.03 -0.18 19.55
C ASP A 98 -4.32 0.11 18.21
N LEU A 99 -4.21 -0.96 17.38
CA LEU A 99 -3.46 -0.94 16.12
C LEU A 99 -4.00 0.11 15.14
N LYS A 100 -5.32 0.32 15.14
CA LYS A 100 -6.00 1.30 14.30
C LYS A 100 -5.63 2.73 14.72
N LYS A 101 -5.68 3.01 16.02
CA LYS A 101 -5.32 4.31 16.58
C LYS A 101 -3.85 4.65 16.26
N VAL A 102 -2.94 3.70 16.47
CA VAL A 102 -1.51 3.87 16.15
C VAL A 102 -1.31 4.15 14.67
N ALA A 103 -1.97 3.42 13.78
CA ALA A 103 -1.86 3.62 12.34
C ALA A 103 -2.36 5.01 11.91
N LEU A 104 -3.51 5.45 12.41
CA LEU A 104 -4.06 6.77 12.09
C LEU A 104 -3.21 7.90 12.65
N GLN A 105 -2.69 7.76 13.87
CA GLN A 105 -1.80 8.75 14.46
C GLN A 105 -0.51 8.89 13.65
N SER A 106 0.15 7.79 13.32
CA SER A 106 1.37 7.79 12.49
C SER A 106 1.12 8.39 11.11
N PHE A 107 -0.05 8.14 10.51
CA PHE A 107 -0.44 8.76 9.24
C PHE A 107 -0.55 10.29 9.38
N ILE A 108 -1.26 10.78 10.40
CA ILE A 108 -1.43 12.22 10.64
C ILE A 108 -0.07 12.90 10.91
N GLU A 109 0.80 12.27 11.69
CA GLU A 109 2.15 12.77 11.96
C GLU A 109 2.99 12.88 10.67
N ALA A 110 2.94 11.86 9.81
CA ALA A 110 3.61 11.86 8.51
C ALA A 110 3.09 12.99 7.60
N GLU A 111 1.76 13.16 7.49
CA GLU A 111 1.14 14.24 6.72
C GLU A 111 1.52 15.64 7.24
N ASN A 112 1.53 15.83 8.56
CA ASN A 112 1.96 17.08 9.17
C ASN A 112 3.45 17.36 8.90
N ASN A 113 4.30 16.35 8.95
CA ASN A 113 5.71 16.49 8.60
C ASN A 113 5.90 16.84 7.10
N CYS A 114 5.20 16.17 6.19
CA CYS A 114 5.20 16.51 4.76
C CYS A 114 4.73 17.96 4.53
N LYS A 115 3.67 18.39 5.20
CA LYS A 115 3.19 19.77 5.12
C LYS A 115 4.26 20.76 5.58
N ARG A 116 4.92 20.50 6.71
CA ARG A 116 5.99 21.33 7.26
C ARG A 116 7.16 21.46 6.28
N VAL A 117 7.66 20.32 5.78
CA VAL A 117 8.79 20.28 4.83
C VAL A 117 8.44 21.01 3.54
N ASN A 118 7.27 20.76 2.97
CA ASN A 118 6.83 21.41 1.74
C ASN A 118 6.64 22.93 1.92
N THR A 119 6.14 23.36 3.07
CA THR A 119 5.98 24.79 3.38
C THR A 119 7.34 25.46 3.50
N GLN A 120 8.31 24.83 4.20
CA GLN A 120 9.66 25.35 4.32
C GLN A 120 10.34 25.41 2.94
N LEU A 121 10.30 24.34 2.16
CA LEU A 121 10.90 24.31 0.82
C LEU A 121 10.33 25.42 -0.10
N ARG A 122 9.02 25.64 -0.09
CA ARG A 122 8.41 26.75 -0.86
C ARG A 122 8.91 28.10 -0.41
N LYS A 123 9.05 28.31 0.90
CA LYS A 123 9.59 29.55 1.47
C LYS A 123 11.03 29.77 1.03
N ASP A 124 11.88 28.74 1.14
CA ASP A 124 13.31 28.83 0.80
C ASP A 124 13.51 29.10 -0.70
N LEU A 125 12.69 28.45 -1.55
CA LEU A 125 12.67 28.70 -2.99
C LEU A 125 12.25 30.15 -3.31
N SER A 126 11.19 30.67 -2.68
CA SER A 126 10.67 32.00 -2.96
C SER A 126 11.58 33.13 -2.42
N SER A 127 12.30 32.87 -1.34
CA SER A 127 13.23 33.84 -0.73
C SER A 127 14.67 33.75 -1.22
N GLY A 128 14.99 32.77 -2.09
CA GLY A 128 16.36 32.52 -2.56
C GLY A 128 17.32 32.06 -1.45
N GLN A 129 16.81 31.51 -0.36
CA GLN A 129 17.60 31.08 0.81
C GLN A 129 18.08 29.62 0.75
N LEU A 130 17.88 28.93 -0.37
CA LEU A 130 18.43 27.59 -0.57
C LEU A 130 19.96 27.66 -0.64
N HIS A 131 20.62 26.71 0.03
CA HIS A 131 22.05 26.54 -0.12
C HIS A 131 22.42 26.31 -1.61
N PRO A 132 23.50 26.86 -2.13
CA PRO A 132 23.88 26.70 -3.54
C PRO A 132 23.93 25.25 -4.01
N ASP A 133 24.43 24.33 -3.19
CA ASP A 133 24.50 22.90 -3.52
C ASP A 133 23.10 22.26 -3.61
N ASP A 134 22.18 22.60 -2.69
CA ASP A 134 20.78 22.12 -2.73
C ASP A 134 20.07 22.66 -3.97
N TRP A 135 20.30 23.95 -4.30
CA TRP A 135 19.78 24.55 -5.52
C TRP A 135 20.30 23.87 -6.78
N TYR A 136 21.59 23.54 -6.84
CA TYR A 136 22.17 22.80 -7.96
C TYR A 136 21.54 21.42 -8.13
N VAL A 137 21.44 20.65 -7.05
CA VAL A 137 20.84 19.31 -7.06
C VAL A 137 19.37 19.39 -7.48
N LEU A 138 18.60 20.31 -6.91
CA LEU A 138 17.19 20.48 -7.24
C LEU A 138 16.97 20.81 -8.72
N ASN A 139 17.73 21.77 -9.25
CA ASN A 139 17.67 22.11 -10.66
C ASN A 139 18.11 20.98 -11.59
N ALA A 140 19.11 20.20 -11.20
CA ALA A 140 19.51 19.04 -11.96
C ALA A 140 18.39 17.98 -12.02
N GLN A 141 17.70 17.77 -10.91
CA GLN A 141 16.54 16.87 -10.82
C GLN A 141 15.38 17.38 -11.68
N ILE A 142 15.01 18.66 -11.57
CA ILE A 142 13.93 19.28 -12.36
C ILE A 142 14.22 19.09 -13.85
N ARG A 143 15.40 19.47 -14.32
CA ARG A 143 15.78 19.31 -15.74
C ARG A 143 15.76 17.85 -16.21
N LYS A 144 16.14 16.91 -15.34
CA LYS A 144 16.09 15.47 -15.67
C LYS A 144 14.66 14.96 -15.77
N ILE A 145 13.80 15.37 -14.85
CA ILE A 145 12.38 15.02 -14.85
C ILE A 145 11.70 15.59 -16.09
N ASP A 146 11.90 16.87 -16.36
CA ASP A 146 11.35 17.56 -17.54
C ASP A 146 11.77 16.88 -18.85
N ARG A 147 13.05 16.55 -19.00
CA ARG A 147 13.58 15.82 -20.16
C ARG A 147 12.94 14.45 -20.34
N ILE A 148 12.69 13.71 -19.24
CA ILE A 148 12.12 12.35 -19.29
C ILE A 148 10.61 12.41 -19.53
N LEU A 149 9.92 13.27 -18.78
CA LEU A 149 8.46 13.34 -18.86
C LEU A 149 7.97 14.17 -20.05
N GLY A 150 8.66 15.26 -20.40
CA GLY A 150 8.24 16.19 -21.45
C GLY A 150 6.83 16.73 -21.22
N ASP A 151 6.20 17.24 -22.27
CA ASP A 151 4.84 17.77 -22.21
C ASP A 151 3.81 16.69 -21.88
N PHE A 152 2.80 17.08 -21.12
CA PHE A 152 1.69 16.19 -20.77
C PHE A 152 0.77 15.99 -21.99
N ASP A 153 0.76 14.76 -22.49
CA ASP A 153 -0.10 14.33 -23.60
C ASP A 153 -1.37 13.69 -23.04
N ILE A 154 -2.48 14.42 -23.10
CA ILE A 154 -3.76 13.99 -22.55
C ILE A 154 -4.38 12.84 -23.33
N ASP A 155 -4.22 12.82 -24.67
CA ASP A 155 -4.76 11.75 -25.51
C ASP A 155 -3.99 10.45 -25.26
N ALA A 156 -2.66 10.53 -25.22
CA ALA A 156 -1.83 9.39 -24.85
C ALA A 156 -2.09 8.89 -23.41
N MET A 157 -2.48 9.75 -22.48
CA MET A 157 -2.90 9.36 -21.13
C MET A 157 -4.26 8.65 -21.18
N LEU A 158 -5.23 9.17 -21.91
CA LEU A 158 -6.57 8.57 -22.04
C LEU A 158 -6.51 7.15 -22.62
N ASP A 159 -5.70 6.94 -23.67
CA ASP A 159 -5.48 5.61 -24.27
C ASP A 159 -4.91 4.58 -23.27
N ARG A 160 -4.30 5.06 -22.18
CA ARG A 160 -3.71 4.22 -21.14
C ARG A 160 -4.57 4.07 -19.91
N CYS A 161 -5.69 4.77 -19.83
CA CYS A 161 -6.61 4.65 -18.73
C CYS A 161 -7.25 3.26 -18.69
N SER A 162 -7.44 2.71 -17.51
CA SER A 162 -8.19 1.48 -17.31
C SER A 162 -8.61 1.33 -15.85
N TRP A 163 -9.49 0.38 -15.63
CA TRP A 163 -9.88 -0.01 -14.28
C TRP A 163 -8.84 -0.97 -13.68
N GLY A 164 -8.46 -0.72 -12.42
CA GLY A 164 -7.74 -1.69 -11.61
C GLY A 164 -8.68 -2.78 -11.06
N PRO A 165 -8.13 -3.89 -10.53
CA PRO A 165 -8.93 -5.00 -9.97
C PRO A 165 -9.52 -4.69 -8.58
N GLY A 166 -9.08 -3.61 -7.94
CA GLY A 166 -9.47 -3.27 -6.56
C GLY A 166 -10.82 -2.55 -6.44
N SER A 167 -11.29 -2.45 -5.21
CA SER A 167 -12.47 -1.67 -4.83
C SER A 167 -12.24 -0.16 -5.02
N SER A 168 -13.34 0.59 -5.16
CA SER A 168 -13.38 2.05 -5.10
C SER A 168 -14.41 2.49 -4.06
N LEU A 169 -14.67 3.79 -3.91
CA LEU A 169 -15.68 4.27 -2.97
C LEU A 169 -17.08 3.73 -3.28
N SER A 170 -17.44 3.68 -4.57
CA SER A 170 -18.75 3.22 -5.03
C SER A 170 -18.84 1.71 -5.24
N ILE A 171 -17.73 1.01 -5.46
CA ILE A 171 -17.72 -0.39 -5.86
C ILE A 171 -16.86 -1.21 -4.90
N ARG A 172 -17.44 -2.27 -4.34
CA ARG A 172 -16.80 -3.13 -3.32
C ARG A 172 -17.11 -4.60 -3.57
N GLY A 173 -16.30 -5.48 -2.97
CA GLY A 173 -16.55 -6.92 -2.97
C GLY A 173 -16.40 -7.56 -4.36
N ASP A 174 -17.37 -8.36 -4.74
CA ASP A 174 -17.33 -9.18 -5.96
C ASP A 174 -17.61 -8.38 -7.24
N ASP A 175 -18.09 -7.13 -7.11
CA ASP A 175 -18.48 -6.26 -8.22
C ASP A 175 -17.29 -5.48 -8.82
N THR A 176 -16.05 -5.86 -8.52
CA THR A 176 -14.86 -5.13 -8.92
C THR A 176 -14.41 -5.37 -10.36
N SER A 177 -15.16 -6.13 -11.16
CA SER A 177 -14.86 -6.37 -12.57
C SER A 177 -14.93 -5.09 -13.42
N SER A 178 -14.08 -5.00 -14.46
CA SER A 178 -14.08 -3.83 -15.35
C SER A 178 -15.43 -3.54 -16.02
N PRO A 179 -16.17 -4.51 -16.56
CA PRO A 179 -17.49 -4.27 -17.13
C PRO A 179 -18.45 -3.64 -16.11
N HIS A 180 -18.49 -4.17 -14.90
CA HIS A 180 -19.35 -3.65 -13.84
C HIS A 180 -19.01 -2.21 -13.46
N LYS A 181 -17.72 -1.87 -13.44
CA LYS A 181 -17.25 -0.49 -13.17
C LYS A 181 -17.66 0.50 -14.25
N PHE A 182 -17.78 0.06 -15.51
CA PHE A 182 -18.31 0.92 -16.58
C PHE A 182 -19.81 1.16 -16.47
N ASP A 183 -20.57 0.21 -15.95
CA ASP A 183 -22.02 0.27 -15.86
C ASP A 183 -22.53 0.89 -14.56
N SER A 184 -21.69 1.01 -13.55
CA SER A 184 -22.05 1.50 -12.21
C SER A 184 -21.94 3.03 -12.10
N GLU A 185 -22.50 3.60 -11.04
CA GLU A 185 -22.20 4.96 -10.62
C GLU A 185 -20.70 5.12 -10.34
N CYS A 186 -20.14 6.23 -10.80
CA CYS A 186 -18.74 6.57 -10.64
C CYS A 186 -18.55 7.76 -9.73
N ASP A 187 -17.66 7.63 -8.76
CA ASP A 187 -17.23 8.72 -7.90
C ASP A 187 -16.08 9.49 -8.56
N ILE A 188 -16.10 10.81 -8.44
CA ILE A 188 -15.02 11.70 -8.87
C ILE A 188 -14.88 12.86 -7.88
N THR A 189 -13.66 13.34 -7.67
CA THR A 189 -13.44 14.57 -6.91
C THR A 189 -13.69 15.81 -7.77
N GLN A 190 -14.10 16.94 -7.15
CA GLN A 190 -14.36 18.19 -7.89
C GLN A 190 -13.15 18.60 -8.76
N GLY A 191 -11.93 18.59 -8.22
CA GLY A 191 -10.74 18.97 -8.99
C GLY A 191 -10.45 18.06 -10.19
N ALA A 192 -10.68 16.75 -10.05
CA ALA A 192 -10.55 15.82 -11.17
C ALA A 192 -11.67 16.02 -12.22
N TYR A 193 -12.89 16.30 -11.76
CA TYR A 193 -14.02 16.65 -12.63
C TYR A 193 -13.70 17.88 -13.47
N ASP A 194 -13.26 18.97 -12.85
CA ASP A 194 -12.99 20.22 -13.53
C ASP A 194 -11.89 20.09 -14.61
N LEU A 195 -10.86 19.29 -14.32
CA LEU A 195 -9.72 19.09 -15.22
C LEU A 195 -10.01 18.09 -16.34
N PHE A 196 -10.63 16.97 -16.03
CA PHE A 196 -10.66 15.83 -16.96
C PHE A 196 -12.03 15.56 -17.57
N PHE A 197 -13.11 15.99 -16.94
CA PHE A 197 -14.45 15.66 -17.41
C PHE A 197 -14.75 16.20 -18.83
N PRO A 198 -14.37 17.42 -19.21
CA PRO A 198 -14.59 17.92 -20.58
C PRO A 198 -13.92 17.02 -21.63
N VAL A 199 -12.72 16.52 -21.33
CA VAL A 199 -11.96 15.64 -22.22
C VAL A 199 -12.52 14.23 -22.22
N LEU A 200 -12.88 13.70 -21.05
CA LEU A 200 -13.52 12.40 -20.90
C LEU A 200 -14.84 12.33 -21.68
N ARG A 201 -15.67 13.36 -21.58
CA ARG A 201 -16.92 13.45 -22.31
C ARG A 201 -16.73 13.45 -23.82
N LYS A 202 -15.67 14.11 -24.30
CA LYS A 202 -15.34 14.13 -25.75
C LYS A 202 -14.83 12.76 -26.22
N ALA A 203 -13.95 12.12 -25.43
CA ALA A 203 -13.36 10.83 -25.77
C ALA A 203 -14.37 9.67 -25.62
N TYR A 204 -15.23 9.74 -24.62
CA TYR A 204 -16.19 8.69 -24.25
C TYR A 204 -17.60 9.29 -24.09
N PRO A 205 -18.31 9.57 -25.20
CA PRO A 205 -19.62 10.23 -25.14
C PRO A 205 -20.68 9.48 -24.31
N SER A 206 -20.56 8.14 -24.21
CA SER A 206 -21.43 7.31 -23.38
C SER A 206 -21.33 7.60 -21.86
N TRP A 207 -20.23 8.19 -21.42
CA TRP A 207 -20.04 8.65 -20.04
C TRP A 207 -20.60 10.06 -19.78
N GLY A 208 -21.10 10.73 -20.82
CA GLY A 208 -21.74 12.03 -20.70
C GLY A 208 -23.08 12.04 -19.96
N ASN A 209 -23.56 10.88 -19.51
CA ASN A 209 -24.71 10.80 -18.63
C ASN A 209 -24.31 11.20 -17.20
N LEU A 210 -24.55 12.47 -16.86
CA LEU A 210 -24.26 13.07 -15.57
C LEU A 210 -24.96 12.38 -14.39
N ASP A 211 -26.06 11.66 -14.67
CA ASP A 211 -26.86 10.96 -13.67
C ASP A 211 -26.08 9.82 -12.97
N ARG A 212 -24.98 9.38 -13.58
CA ARG A 212 -24.09 8.34 -13.04
C ARG A 212 -22.84 8.88 -12.35
N LEU A 213 -22.65 10.19 -12.30
CA LEU A 213 -21.49 10.80 -11.67
C LEU A 213 -21.85 11.36 -10.30
N ARG A 214 -21.11 10.93 -9.30
CA ARG A 214 -21.19 11.46 -7.95
C ARG A 214 -19.92 12.23 -7.59
N ILE A 215 -20.04 13.53 -7.36
CA ILE A 215 -18.93 14.34 -6.89
C ILE A 215 -18.73 14.11 -5.39
N VAL A 216 -17.52 13.72 -5.01
CA VAL A 216 -17.14 13.42 -3.63
C VAL A 216 -16.00 14.32 -3.16
N LYS A 217 -15.88 14.49 -1.85
CA LYS A 217 -14.85 15.38 -1.25
C LYS A 217 -13.43 14.84 -1.39
N GLY A 218 -13.26 13.53 -1.45
CA GLY A 218 -11.95 12.87 -1.51
C GLY A 218 -12.06 11.37 -1.29
N ASN A 219 -10.94 10.72 -0.97
CA ASN A 219 -10.87 9.31 -0.61
C ASN A 219 -11.35 9.03 0.82
N SER A 220 -11.52 7.77 1.15
CA SER A 220 -11.84 7.30 2.51
C SER A 220 -10.65 6.54 3.09
N ILE A 221 -10.19 6.97 4.24
CA ILE A 221 -9.09 6.30 4.95
C ILE A 221 -9.65 5.13 5.77
N VAL A 222 -9.10 3.95 5.56
CA VAL A 222 -9.37 2.74 6.33
C VAL A 222 -8.07 2.12 6.81
N THR A 223 -8.15 1.23 7.79
CA THR A 223 -7.00 0.48 8.26
C THR A 223 -7.16 -1.00 7.96
N VAL A 224 -6.05 -1.66 7.64
CA VAL A 224 -5.97 -3.11 7.45
C VAL A 224 -4.81 -3.68 8.25
N PRO A 225 -4.91 -4.94 8.72
CA PRO A 225 -3.85 -5.56 9.51
C PRO A 225 -2.49 -5.50 8.81
N LYS A 226 -1.45 -5.14 9.56
CA LYS A 226 -0.06 -5.12 9.09
C LYS A 226 0.86 -5.98 9.96
N ASN A 227 0.88 -5.72 11.26
CA ASN A 227 1.70 -6.46 12.22
C ASN A 227 1.15 -6.26 13.65
N ALA A 228 1.82 -6.83 14.64
CA ALA A 228 1.41 -6.78 16.04
C ALA A 228 1.52 -5.39 16.70
N LYS A 229 2.16 -4.40 16.05
CA LYS A 229 2.36 -3.05 16.59
C LYS A 229 1.44 -2.01 15.95
N THR A 230 0.99 -2.22 14.72
CA THR A 230 0.19 -1.23 13.97
C THR A 230 -0.55 -1.88 12.81
N ASP A 231 -1.68 -1.32 12.45
CA ASP A 231 -2.32 -1.52 11.16
C ASP A 231 -1.62 -0.70 10.06
N ARG A 232 -2.04 -0.92 8.81
CA ARG A 232 -1.68 -0.10 7.66
C ARG A 232 -2.86 0.78 7.28
N THR A 233 -2.64 2.07 7.09
CA THR A 233 -3.64 2.95 6.47
C THR A 233 -3.71 2.71 4.97
N ILE A 234 -4.93 2.67 4.43
CA ILE A 234 -5.22 2.56 3.00
C ILE A 234 -6.22 3.64 2.65
N ALA A 235 -5.99 4.34 1.54
CA ALA A 235 -6.95 5.25 0.94
C ALA A 235 -7.81 4.49 -0.08
N ILE A 236 -9.12 4.48 0.11
CA ILE A 236 -10.08 4.00 -0.88
C ILE A 236 -10.44 5.19 -1.75
N GLU A 237 -9.95 5.17 -2.97
CA GLU A 237 -10.09 6.27 -3.92
C GLU A 237 -11.47 6.30 -4.61
N PRO A 238 -11.92 7.49 -5.07
CA PRO A 238 -13.04 7.60 -6.00
C PRO A 238 -12.75 6.86 -7.30
N GLY A 239 -13.75 6.18 -7.85
CA GLY A 239 -13.58 5.28 -8.99
C GLY A 239 -12.91 5.92 -10.22
N LEU A 240 -13.42 7.07 -10.68
CA LEU A 240 -12.83 7.78 -11.83
C LEU A 240 -11.46 8.39 -11.53
N ASN A 241 -11.20 8.79 -10.27
CA ASN A 241 -9.86 9.23 -9.89
C ASN A 241 -8.84 8.11 -10.08
N VAL A 242 -9.17 6.86 -9.67
CA VAL A 242 -8.29 5.69 -9.89
C VAL A 242 -8.06 5.45 -11.38
N TRP A 243 -9.12 5.53 -12.18
CA TRP A 243 -9.04 5.32 -13.63
C TRP A 243 -8.09 6.33 -14.30
N ILE A 244 -8.18 7.62 -13.95
CA ILE A 244 -7.29 8.68 -14.40
C ILE A 244 -5.87 8.46 -13.88
N GLN A 245 -5.70 8.19 -12.59
CA GLN A 245 -4.39 7.93 -11.95
C GLN A 245 -3.64 6.77 -12.63
N LEU A 246 -4.35 5.70 -13.01
CA LEU A 246 -3.75 4.59 -13.75
C LEU A 246 -3.28 5.01 -15.15
N GLY A 247 -4.03 5.85 -15.84
CA GLY A 247 -3.61 6.42 -17.12
C GLY A 247 -2.34 7.25 -17.01
N ILE A 248 -2.32 8.19 -16.05
CA ILE A 248 -1.14 9.02 -15.75
C ILE A 248 0.07 8.13 -15.38
N GLY A 249 -0.13 7.17 -14.48
CA GLY A 249 0.93 6.27 -14.04
C GLY A 249 1.54 5.45 -15.19
N ARG A 250 0.71 4.98 -16.12
CA ARG A 250 1.20 4.25 -17.31
C ARG A 250 1.89 5.16 -18.31
N LEU A 251 1.42 6.39 -18.48
CA LEU A 251 2.11 7.38 -19.30
C LEU A 251 3.52 7.65 -18.74
N ILE A 252 3.65 7.90 -17.45
CA ILE A 252 4.95 8.09 -16.78
C ILE A 252 5.84 6.85 -16.97
N ARG A 253 5.32 5.64 -16.72
CA ARG A 253 6.09 4.38 -16.92
C ARG A 253 6.56 4.21 -18.37
N SER A 254 5.72 4.57 -19.34
CA SER A 254 6.08 4.54 -20.76
C SER A 254 7.27 5.46 -21.03
N ARG A 255 7.24 6.69 -20.54
CA ARG A 255 8.31 7.68 -20.71
C ARG A 255 9.61 7.26 -20.02
N LEU A 256 9.51 6.71 -18.81
CA LEU A 256 10.66 6.13 -18.11
C LEU A 256 11.27 4.96 -18.88
N ARG A 257 10.45 4.11 -19.49
CA ARG A 257 10.95 3.00 -20.33
C ARG A 257 11.72 3.51 -21.54
N PHE A 258 11.26 4.54 -22.23
CA PHE A 258 12.02 5.18 -23.32
C PHE A 258 13.34 5.79 -22.85
N ALA A 259 13.40 6.28 -21.61
CA ALA A 259 14.63 6.76 -20.98
C ALA A 259 15.55 5.65 -20.43
N GLY A 260 15.23 4.36 -20.68
CA GLY A 260 16.03 3.22 -20.25
C GLY A 260 15.64 2.65 -18.87
N PHE A 261 14.61 3.19 -18.21
CA PHE A 261 14.16 2.72 -16.89
C PHE A 261 12.90 1.85 -17.03
N ASN A 262 13.09 0.55 -17.24
CA ASN A 262 11.96 -0.40 -17.30
C ASN A 262 11.51 -0.80 -15.89
N LEU A 263 10.39 -0.22 -15.42
CA LEU A 263 9.80 -0.53 -14.10
C LEU A 263 8.91 -1.78 -14.12
N ASP A 264 8.63 -2.33 -15.28
CA ASP A 264 7.79 -3.53 -15.45
C ASP A 264 8.63 -4.81 -15.58
N SER A 265 9.94 -4.71 -15.40
CA SER A 265 10.86 -5.86 -15.47
C SER A 265 10.88 -6.62 -14.15
N ASP A 266 10.63 -7.92 -14.19
CA ASP A 266 10.69 -8.83 -13.03
C ASP A 266 12.11 -8.95 -12.42
N LEU A 267 13.14 -8.48 -13.13
CA LEU A 267 14.53 -8.49 -12.68
C LEU A 267 14.84 -7.41 -11.62
N LYS A 268 13.87 -6.62 -11.19
CA LYS A 268 14.06 -5.51 -10.23
C LYS A 268 13.35 -5.72 -8.88
N ASN A 269 12.81 -6.91 -8.64
CA ASN A 269 12.23 -7.29 -7.36
C ASN A 269 13.20 -8.17 -6.57
#